data_0cd61b1527ea45c5917e9d12697efe04
#
_entry.id   0cd61b1527ea45c5917e9d12697efe04
#
_cell.length_a   1.000
_cell.length_b   1.000
_cell.length_c   1.000
_cell.angle_alpha   90.00
_cell.angle_beta   90.00
_cell.angle_gamma   90.00
#
_symmetry.space_group_name_H-M   'P 1'
#
loop_
_entity.id
_entity.type
_entity.pdbx_description
1 polymer ?
#
loop_
_entity_poly.entity_id
_entity_poly.type
_entity_poly.pdbx_seq_one_letter_code
_entity_poly.pdbx_strand_id
1 'polypeptide(L)'
;MNKTIHIREAVTPEEVERFWQELHAYHARDIFPDPAEEDRAYFLDDSQYRAAVQRIHDREGDRCYYLLFRREGRDIGFALTALYPSEDGKCFVMEFCVLPEFRGGGTGTACARLLLDWAADRGAQYGELNAADPRRIRFWSRLGFRPNGRDEWGEPLMLRPPEQALPITVELLRDPADWQLRKLENGYLAEIGEPLLTEESTERLRAAVEQGHIRFLLAYRGCRAVGMCSVAENFSTFCCGPVAVLEDLYVEPVFRRQGIARQLTHSAQALCRERGVGSLTVCCAPCDEA
;
A
#
# COMPACT_ATOMS: atom_id res chain seq x y z
N MET A 1 -18.14 -12.38 33.08
CA MET A 1 -19.01 -12.08 31.92
C MET A 1 -18.10 -11.71 30.77
N ASN A 2 -18.17 -12.47 29.68
CA ASN A 2 -17.30 -12.25 28.51
C ASN A 2 -17.80 -11.00 27.79
N LYS A 3 -17.06 -9.88 27.91
CA LYS A 3 -17.43 -8.59 27.33
C LYS A 3 -17.06 -8.58 25.85
N THR A 4 -17.84 -9.31 25.04
CA THR A 4 -17.57 -9.45 23.60
C THR A 4 -17.70 -8.10 22.92
N ILE A 5 -16.69 -7.74 22.14
CA ILE A 5 -16.71 -6.56 21.26
C ILE A 5 -17.28 -7.01 19.91
N HIS A 6 -18.13 -6.17 19.33
CA HIS A 6 -18.70 -6.37 18.01
C HIS A 6 -18.33 -5.20 17.11
N ILE A 7 -18.15 -5.48 15.82
CA ILE A 7 -17.94 -4.47 14.78
C ILE A 7 -19.20 -4.37 13.93
N ARG A 8 -19.59 -3.15 13.58
CA ARG A 8 -20.70 -2.89 12.65
C ARG A 8 -20.45 -1.63 11.84
N GLU A 9 -21.06 -1.51 10.69
CA GLU A 9 -21.06 -0.29 9.87
C GLU A 9 -22.10 0.71 10.41
N ALA A 10 -21.76 2.01 10.41
CA ALA A 10 -22.70 3.09 10.59
C ALA A 10 -23.34 3.39 9.23
N VAL A 11 -24.65 3.21 9.12
CA VAL A 11 -25.39 3.29 7.85
C VAL A 11 -26.47 4.36 7.82
N THR A 12 -27.06 4.72 8.97
CA THR A 12 -28.07 5.79 8.98
C THR A 12 -27.39 7.16 8.99
N PRO A 13 -28.03 8.21 8.43
CA PRO A 13 -27.48 9.56 8.45
C PRO A 13 -27.08 10.03 9.84
N GLU A 14 -27.86 9.70 10.86
CA GLU A 14 -27.59 10.06 12.27
C GLU A 14 -26.37 9.31 12.81
N GLU A 15 -26.16 8.06 12.43
CA GLU A 15 -24.99 7.27 12.84
C GLU A 15 -23.73 7.79 12.15
N VAL A 16 -23.81 8.09 10.86
CA VAL A 16 -22.70 8.67 10.09
C VAL A 16 -22.32 10.05 10.64
N GLU A 17 -23.31 10.89 10.96
CA GLU A 17 -23.02 12.20 11.55
C GLU A 17 -22.34 12.08 12.92
N ARG A 18 -22.79 11.13 13.75
CA ARG A 18 -22.13 10.84 15.04
C ARG A 18 -20.72 10.32 14.85
N PHE A 19 -20.51 9.45 13.85
CA PHE A 19 -19.18 8.97 13.50
C PHE A 19 -18.22 10.13 13.18
N TRP A 20 -18.66 11.10 12.37
CA TRP A 20 -17.88 12.29 12.03
C TRP A 20 -17.59 13.18 13.24
N GLN A 21 -18.52 13.34 14.13
CA GLN A 21 -18.31 14.10 15.41
C GLN A 21 -17.22 13.43 16.26
N GLU A 22 -17.27 12.12 16.42
CA GLU A 22 -16.24 11.37 17.18
C GLU A 22 -14.88 11.40 16.47
N LEU A 23 -14.86 11.32 15.15
CA LEU A 23 -13.64 11.42 14.34
C LEU A 23 -12.99 12.80 14.48
N HIS A 24 -13.77 13.89 14.38
CA HIS A 24 -13.27 15.24 14.62
C HIS A 24 -12.72 15.42 16.04
N ALA A 25 -13.42 14.90 17.05
CA ALA A 25 -12.95 14.93 18.43
C ALA A 25 -11.63 14.14 18.61
N TYR A 26 -11.48 13.03 17.91
CA TYR A 26 -10.25 12.24 17.89
C TYR A 26 -9.12 12.99 17.20
N HIS A 27 -9.35 13.57 16.02
CA HIS A 27 -8.35 14.37 15.31
C HIS A 27 -7.86 15.54 16.19
N ALA A 28 -8.77 16.30 16.76
CA ALA A 28 -8.41 17.44 17.61
C ALA A 28 -7.62 17.06 18.88
N ARG A 29 -7.90 15.88 19.44
CA ARG A 29 -7.29 15.45 20.72
C ARG A 29 -6.01 14.64 20.55
N ASP A 30 -6.00 13.69 19.57
CA ASP A 30 -4.99 12.65 19.50
C ASP A 30 -4.06 12.76 18.27
N ILE A 31 -4.51 13.45 17.19
CA ILE A 31 -3.77 13.58 15.93
C ILE A 31 -3.14 14.95 15.80
N PHE A 32 -3.95 16.00 15.93
CA PHE A 32 -3.57 17.40 15.76
C PHE A 32 -3.83 18.19 17.06
N PRO A 33 -3.13 17.87 18.17
CA PRO A 33 -3.33 18.57 19.45
C PRO A 33 -2.83 20.00 19.40
N ASP A 34 -1.87 20.33 18.52
CA ASP A 34 -1.38 21.68 18.31
C ASP A 34 -2.25 22.41 17.27
N PRO A 35 -2.87 23.55 17.63
CA PRO A 35 -3.65 24.36 16.69
C PRO A 35 -2.86 24.93 15.51
N ALA A 36 -1.53 24.98 15.61
CA ALA A 36 -0.64 25.53 14.58
C ALA A 36 -0.22 24.50 13.51
N GLU A 37 -0.62 23.23 13.62
CA GLU A 37 -0.30 22.22 12.61
C GLU A 37 -0.99 22.52 11.27
N GLU A 38 -0.21 22.57 10.19
CA GLU A 38 -0.67 22.98 8.84
C GLU A 38 -1.82 22.09 8.32
N ASP A 39 -1.73 20.78 8.54
CA ASP A 39 -2.72 19.82 8.05
C ASP A 39 -4.04 19.85 8.85
N ARG A 40 -4.03 20.46 10.04
CA ARG A 40 -5.19 20.50 10.94
C ARG A 40 -6.45 21.04 10.25
N ALA A 41 -6.31 22.15 9.51
CA ALA A 41 -7.44 22.79 8.82
C ALA A 41 -8.12 21.83 7.83
N TYR A 42 -7.36 21.07 7.05
CA TYR A 42 -7.89 20.10 6.11
C TYR A 42 -8.75 19.03 6.80
N PHE A 43 -8.31 18.52 7.97
CA PHE A 43 -8.99 17.44 8.66
C PHE A 43 -10.15 17.88 9.56
N LEU A 44 -10.09 19.09 10.11
CA LEU A 44 -11.02 19.54 11.16
C LEU A 44 -11.95 20.67 10.73
N ASP A 45 -11.43 21.66 10.00
CA ASP A 45 -12.14 22.91 9.76
C ASP A 45 -12.78 22.95 8.36
N ASP A 46 -12.33 22.08 7.46
CA ASP A 46 -12.78 22.05 6.08
C ASP A 46 -13.61 20.78 5.80
N SER A 47 -14.63 20.95 4.99
CA SER A 47 -15.42 19.85 4.46
C SER A 47 -14.64 18.97 3.44
N GLN A 48 -13.41 19.34 3.10
CA GLN A 48 -12.61 18.69 2.05
C GLN A 48 -12.29 17.23 2.38
N TYR A 49 -11.81 16.95 3.61
CA TYR A 49 -11.54 15.58 4.04
C TYR A 49 -12.81 14.72 4.02
N ARG A 50 -13.90 15.24 4.60
CA ARG A 50 -15.20 14.55 4.59
C ARG A 50 -15.69 14.30 3.16
N ALA A 51 -15.56 15.28 2.27
CA ALA A 51 -15.95 15.15 0.87
C ALA A 51 -15.07 14.16 0.11
N ALA A 52 -13.77 14.10 0.42
CA ALA A 52 -12.85 13.12 -0.16
C ALA A 52 -13.21 11.69 0.26
N VAL A 53 -13.46 11.48 1.55
CA VAL A 53 -13.90 10.19 2.11
C VAL A 53 -15.26 9.79 1.51
N GLN A 54 -16.22 10.74 1.40
CA GLN A 54 -17.52 10.45 0.83
C GLN A 54 -17.42 9.98 -0.63
N ARG A 55 -16.57 10.61 -1.43
CA ARG A 55 -16.32 10.16 -2.82
C ARG A 55 -15.82 8.72 -2.91
N ILE A 56 -15.00 8.28 -1.93
CA ILE A 56 -14.53 6.90 -1.88
C ILE A 56 -15.65 5.98 -1.35
N HIS A 57 -16.44 6.46 -0.39
CA HIS A 57 -17.55 5.70 0.17
C HIS A 57 -18.64 5.36 -0.89
N ASP A 58 -18.91 6.29 -1.80
CA ASP A 58 -19.96 6.17 -2.81
C ASP A 58 -19.56 5.34 -4.05
N ARG A 59 -18.32 4.81 -4.08
CA ARG A 59 -17.87 3.94 -5.17
C ARG A 59 -18.56 2.58 -5.11
N GLU A 60 -18.78 2.00 -6.28
CA GLU A 60 -19.09 0.57 -6.41
C GLU A 60 -17.79 -0.24 -6.34
N GLY A 61 -17.69 -1.18 -5.41
CA GLY A 61 -16.51 -2.04 -5.25
C GLY A 61 -15.50 -1.49 -4.27
N ASP A 62 -14.51 -0.77 -4.75
CA ASP A 62 -13.43 -0.19 -3.91
C ASP A 62 -13.95 1.03 -3.15
N ARG A 63 -14.36 0.81 -1.91
CA ARG A 63 -14.98 1.87 -1.10
C ARG A 63 -14.50 1.89 0.33
N CYS A 64 -14.75 3.01 1.02
CA CYS A 64 -14.52 3.10 2.46
C CYS A 64 -15.80 2.86 3.28
N TYR A 65 -15.57 2.53 4.54
CA TYR A 65 -16.58 2.12 5.49
C TYR A 65 -16.42 2.86 6.82
N TYR A 66 -17.52 3.29 7.39
CA TYR A 66 -17.63 3.90 8.72
C TYR A 66 -17.91 2.80 9.73
N LEU A 67 -16.92 2.31 10.46
CA LEU A 67 -17.04 1.15 11.34
C LEU A 67 -17.07 1.57 12.82
N LEU A 68 -17.98 0.98 13.58
CA LEU A 68 -18.13 1.21 15.01
C LEU A 68 -17.81 -0.07 15.79
N PHE A 69 -16.98 0.04 16.82
CA PHE A 69 -16.73 -1.02 17.79
C PHE A 69 -17.68 -0.86 18.96
N ARG A 70 -18.47 -1.91 19.25
CA ARG A 70 -19.47 -1.88 20.31
C ARG A 70 -19.24 -2.94 21.37
N ARG A 71 -19.47 -2.56 22.61
CA ARG A 71 -19.42 -3.44 23.77
C ARG A 71 -20.57 -3.09 24.72
N GLU A 72 -21.40 -4.07 25.11
CA GLU A 72 -22.53 -3.89 26.02
C GLU A 72 -23.48 -2.74 25.58
N GLY A 73 -23.76 -2.65 24.27
CA GLY A 73 -24.65 -1.63 23.71
C GLY A 73 -24.06 -0.23 23.55
N ARG A 74 -22.80 -0.01 23.95
CA ARG A 74 -22.09 1.28 23.84
C ARG A 74 -21.04 1.23 22.74
N ASP A 75 -20.88 2.33 22.04
CA ASP A 75 -19.76 2.52 21.14
C ASP A 75 -18.49 2.79 21.96
N ILE A 76 -17.43 2.04 21.72
CA ILE A 76 -16.16 2.07 22.46
C ILE A 76 -14.99 2.54 21.59
N GLY A 77 -15.23 2.73 20.31
CA GLY A 77 -14.26 3.15 19.32
C GLY A 77 -14.81 3.03 17.91
N PHE A 78 -13.99 3.42 16.95
CA PHE A 78 -14.36 3.41 15.53
C PHE A 78 -13.14 3.17 14.63
N ALA A 79 -13.40 2.85 13.37
CA ALA A 79 -12.41 2.86 12.31
C ALA A 79 -13.02 3.41 11.02
N LEU A 80 -12.24 4.18 10.27
CA LEU A 80 -12.46 4.51 8.88
C LEU A 80 -11.48 3.67 8.06
N THR A 81 -11.99 2.84 7.17
CA THR A 81 -11.16 1.95 6.37
C THR A 81 -11.69 1.82 4.96
N ALA A 82 -10.79 1.70 3.98
CA ALA A 82 -11.14 1.45 2.59
C ALA A 82 -10.73 0.04 2.19
N LEU A 83 -11.57 -0.66 1.45
CA LEU A 83 -11.26 -1.94 0.82
C LEU A 83 -11.05 -1.72 -0.67
N TYR A 84 -10.02 -2.34 -1.22
CA TYR A 84 -9.63 -2.24 -2.64
C TYR A 84 -9.54 -3.63 -3.29
N PRO A 85 -10.67 -4.38 -3.38
CA PRO A 85 -10.68 -5.72 -3.95
C PRO A 85 -10.37 -5.75 -5.45
N SER A 86 -10.68 -4.68 -6.20
CA SER A 86 -10.39 -4.59 -7.64
C SER A 86 -8.96 -4.17 -7.95
N GLU A 87 -8.22 -3.69 -6.95
CA GLU A 87 -6.83 -3.26 -7.10
C GLU A 87 -5.86 -4.36 -6.62
N ASP A 88 -5.28 -4.15 -5.44
CA ASP A 88 -4.27 -5.05 -4.87
C ASP A 88 -4.78 -5.88 -3.67
N GLY A 89 -6.08 -5.86 -3.43
CA GLY A 89 -6.73 -6.63 -2.36
C GLY A 89 -6.41 -6.13 -0.96
N LYS A 90 -6.08 -4.85 -0.80
CA LYS A 90 -5.77 -4.28 0.52
C LYS A 90 -7.01 -3.78 1.26
N CYS A 91 -6.92 -3.82 2.59
CA CYS A 91 -7.68 -3.00 3.51
C CYS A 91 -6.76 -1.85 3.97
N PHE A 92 -7.05 -0.63 3.55
CA PHE A 92 -6.32 0.55 4.00
C PHE A 92 -7.02 1.15 5.22
N VAL A 93 -6.35 1.12 6.38
CA VAL A 93 -6.87 1.68 7.63
C VAL A 93 -6.52 3.16 7.67
N MET A 94 -7.49 4.00 7.32
CA MET A 94 -7.33 5.46 7.31
C MET A 94 -7.30 6.00 8.74
N GLU A 95 -8.29 5.58 9.56
CA GLU A 95 -8.42 6.00 10.95
C GLU A 95 -8.77 4.83 11.85
N PHE A 96 -8.22 4.83 13.06
CA PHE A 96 -8.51 3.83 14.08
C PHE A 96 -8.43 4.45 15.47
N CYS A 97 -9.53 4.42 16.18
CA CYS A 97 -9.64 4.99 17.53
C CYS A 97 -10.35 4.06 18.50
N VAL A 98 -9.78 3.92 19.70
CA VAL A 98 -10.50 3.48 20.89
C VAL A 98 -10.72 4.71 21.75
N LEU A 99 -11.98 4.96 22.15
CA LEU A 99 -12.33 6.12 22.99
C LEU A 99 -11.55 6.10 24.32
N PRO A 100 -11.13 7.24 24.85
CA PRO A 100 -10.20 7.32 25.97
C PRO A 100 -10.58 6.48 27.19
N GLU A 101 -11.86 6.50 27.56
CA GLU A 101 -12.40 5.79 28.72
C GLU A 101 -12.40 4.25 28.56
N PHE A 102 -12.21 3.74 27.33
CA PHE A 102 -12.14 2.31 27.03
C PHE A 102 -10.73 1.83 26.68
N ARG A 103 -9.74 2.73 26.72
CA ARG A 103 -8.33 2.36 26.47
C ARG A 103 -7.75 1.48 27.57
N GLY A 104 -6.74 0.72 27.25
CA GLY A 104 -6.12 -0.23 28.17
C GLY A 104 -6.77 -1.63 28.11
N GLY A 105 -6.26 -2.55 28.93
CA GLY A 105 -6.74 -3.92 29.06
C GLY A 105 -6.81 -4.74 27.76
N GLY A 106 -6.04 -4.35 26.72
CA GLY A 106 -6.05 -5.02 25.41
C GLY A 106 -7.21 -4.64 24.47
N THR A 107 -8.06 -3.66 24.84
CA THR A 107 -9.22 -3.25 24.03
C THR A 107 -8.81 -2.86 22.60
N GLY A 108 -7.76 -2.05 22.42
CA GLY A 108 -7.28 -1.65 21.10
C GLY A 108 -6.86 -2.84 20.23
N THR A 109 -6.14 -3.79 20.81
CA THR A 109 -5.74 -5.03 20.10
C THR A 109 -6.95 -5.86 19.68
N ALA A 110 -7.96 -5.96 20.55
CA ALA A 110 -9.19 -6.71 20.24
C ALA A 110 -9.98 -6.02 19.10
N CYS A 111 -10.13 -4.69 19.14
CA CYS A 111 -10.80 -3.92 18.08
C CYS A 111 -10.05 -4.05 16.74
N ALA A 112 -8.72 -3.92 16.75
CA ALA A 112 -7.92 -4.02 15.53
C ALA A 112 -7.96 -5.43 14.91
N ARG A 113 -7.95 -6.49 15.71
CA ARG A 113 -8.15 -7.86 15.20
C ARG A 113 -9.53 -8.01 14.57
N LEU A 114 -10.59 -7.56 15.23
CA LEU A 114 -11.94 -7.58 14.67
C LEU A 114 -12.04 -6.80 13.34
N LEU A 115 -11.33 -5.67 13.21
CA LEU A 115 -11.26 -4.93 11.96
C LEU A 115 -10.59 -5.76 10.86
N LEU A 116 -9.47 -6.39 11.16
CA LEU A 116 -8.73 -7.21 10.19
C LEU A 116 -9.53 -8.45 9.78
N ASP A 117 -10.19 -9.12 10.74
CA ASP A 117 -11.08 -10.26 10.47
C ASP A 117 -12.28 -9.83 9.61
N TRP A 118 -12.91 -8.69 9.96
CA TRP A 118 -14.00 -8.10 9.19
C TRP A 118 -13.62 -7.77 7.75
N ALA A 119 -12.39 -7.27 7.54
CA ALA A 119 -11.85 -6.97 6.22
C ALA A 119 -11.54 -8.26 5.44
N ALA A 120 -10.96 -9.26 6.09
CA ALA A 120 -10.66 -10.57 5.48
C ALA A 120 -11.93 -11.28 5.02
N ASP A 121 -13.01 -11.26 5.82
CA ASP A 121 -14.32 -11.80 5.46
C ASP A 121 -14.93 -11.13 4.21
N ARG A 122 -14.42 -9.93 3.84
CA ARG A 122 -14.79 -9.16 2.64
C ARG A 122 -13.77 -9.24 1.52
N GLY A 123 -12.83 -10.17 1.62
CA GLY A 123 -11.86 -10.48 0.58
C GLY A 123 -10.54 -9.70 0.65
N ALA A 124 -10.33 -8.87 1.68
CA ALA A 124 -9.04 -8.23 1.86
C ALA A 124 -7.95 -9.26 2.18
N GLN A 125 -6.86 -9.22 1.42
CA GLN A 125 -5.69 -10.08 1.60
C GLN A 125 -4.58 -9.38 2.39
N TYR A 126 -4.54 -8.06 2.36
CA TYR A 126 -3.51 -7.22 2.96
C TYR A 126 -4.13 -6.16 3.87
N GLY A 127 -3.43 -5.83 4.94
CA GLY A 127 -3.71 -4.61 5.73
C GLY A 127 -2.63 -3.57 5.45
N GLU A 128 -3.00 -2.32 5.21
CA GLU A 128 -2.06 -1.22 4.96
C GLU A 128 -2.50 0.02 5.73
N LEU A 129 -1.55 0.80 6.21
CA LEU A 129 -1.79 2.05 6.94
C LEU A 129 -0.54 2.93 6.98
N ASN A 130 -0.74 4.22 7.29
CA ASN A 130 0.36 5.13 7.61
C ASN A 130 0.60 5.17 9.12
N ALA A 131 1.87 5.10 9.54
CA ALA A 131 2.24 5.30 10.93
C ALA A 131 3.67 5.85 11.05
N ALA A 132 3.80 7.09 11.51
CA ALA A 132 5.07 7.75 11.82
C ALA A 132 5.42 7.69 13.31
N ASP A 133 4.40 7.75 14.19
CA ASP A 133 4.59 7.75 15.64
C ASP A 133 5.11 6.40 16.16
N PRO A 134 6.19 6.36 16.98
CA PRO A 134 6.77 5.11 17.48
C PRO A 134 5.82 4.25 18.33
N ARG A 135 4.80 4.83 18.99
CA ARG A 135 3.81 4.08 19.77
C ARG A 135 2.81 3.40 18.85
N ARG A 136 2.38 4.09 17.77
CA ARG A 136 1.51 3.53 16.74
C ARG A 136 2.22 2.42 15.99
N ILE A 137 3.48 2.64 15.57
CA ILE A 137 4.31 1.59 14.94
C ILE A 137 4.40 0.35 15.83
N ARG A 138 4.71 0.49 17.12
CA ARG A 138 4.76 -0.65 18.06
C ARG A 138 3.41 -1.35 18.22
N PHE A 139 2.31 -0.61 18.22
CA PHE A 139 0.96 -1.17 18.32
C PHE A 139 0.66 -2.05 17.10
N TRP A 140 0.81 -1.52 15.90
CA TRP A 140 0.51 -2.22 14.66
C TRP A 140 1.50 -3.36 14.37
N SER A 141 2.76 -3.23 14.76
CA SER A 141 3.74 -4.31 14.64
C SER A 141 3.35 -5.57 15.43
N ARG A 142 2.70 -5.42 16.58
CA ARG A 142 2.17 -6.58 17.37
C ARG A 142 1.00 -7.28 16.66
N LEU A 143 0.41 -6.65 15.67
CA LEU A 143 -0.67 -7.18 14.83
C LEU A 143 -0.16 -7.69 13.47
N GLY A 144 1.17 -7.77 13.30
CA GLY A 144 1.80 -8.31 12.11
C GLY A 144 2.12 -7.30 11.01
N PHE A 145 1.86 -6.00 11.23
CA PHE A 145 2.29 -4.97 10.30
C PHE A 145 3.81 -4.75 10.39
N ARG A 146 4.42 -4.48 9.26
CA ARG A 146 5.85 -4.20 9.12
C ARG A 146 6.06 -2.96 8.25
N PRO A 147 7.12 -2.16 8.46
CA PRO A 147 7.44 -1.04 7.59
C PRO A 147 7.54 -1.47 6.12
N ASN A 148 6.95 -0.70 5.23
CA ASN A 148 6.88 -1.01 3.79
C ASN A 148 7.11 0.23 2.90
N GLY A 149 8.12 1.01 3.20
CA GLY A 149 8.45 2.21 2.43
C GLY A 149 7.60 3.42 2.81
N ARG A 150 7.30 4.23 1.80
CA ARG A 150 6.49 5.45 1.92
C ARG A 150 5.44 5.49 0.83
N ASP A 151 4.38 6.24 1.07
CA ASP A 151 3.36 6.55 0.06
C ASP A 151 3.79 7.70 -0.87
N GLU A 152 2.91 8.09 -1.78
CA GLU A 152 3.16 9.17 -2.75
C GLU A 152 3.26 10.57 -2.12
N TRP A 153 2.84 10.74 -0.87
CA TRP A 153 3.00 11.97 -0.07
C TRP A 153 4.22 11.93 0.86
N GLY A 154 4.98 10.82 0.83
CA GLY A 154 6.17 10.64 1.64
C GLY A 154 5.89 10.12 3.06
N GLU A 155 4.64 9.75 3.37
CA GLU A 155 4.26 9.22 4.67
C GLU A 155 4.68 7.75 4.85
N PRO A 156 5.24 7.37 6.03
CA PRO A 156 5.65 6.00 6.28
C PRO A 156 4.50 5.02 6.19
N LEU A 157 4.63 4.01 5.33
CA LEU A 157 3.70 2.91 5.19
C LEU A 157 4.06 1.73 6.08
N MET A 158 3.04 1.07 6.61
CA MET A 158 3.13 -0.25 7.21
C MET A 158 2.19 -1.22 6.49
N LEU A 159 2.68 -2.41 6.19
CA LEU A 159 1.94 -3.48 5.51
C LEU A 159 1.88 -4.74 6.36
N ARG A 160 0.69 -5.31 6.48
CA ARG A 160 0.46 -6.66 6.99
C ARG A 160 0.16 -7.59 5.81
N PRO A 161 1.06 -8.52 5.48
CA PRO A 161 0.82 -9.51 4.43
C PRO A 161 -0.19 -10.57 4.93
N PRO A 162 -0.78 -11.38 4.02
CA PRO A 162 -1.63 -12.49 4.40
C PRO A 162 -0.87 -13.50 5.27
N GLU A 163 -1.57 -14.15 6.20
CA GLU A 163 -0.97 -15.15 7.11
C GLU A 163 -0.47 -16.37 6.35
N GLN A 164 -1.20 -16.80 5.32
CA GLN A 164 -0.74 -17.85 4.42
C GLN A 164 0.00 -17.23 3.25
N ALA A 165 1.21 -17.72 2.99
CA ALA A 165 2.01 -17.27 1.86
C ALA A 165 1.33 -17.68 0.54
N LEU A 166 0.86 -16.69 -0.22
CA LEU A 166 0.37 -16.89 -1.58
C LEU A 166 1.58 -17.18 -2.51
N PRO A 167 1.39 -17.98 -3.57
CA PRO A 167 2.44 -18.22 -4.57
C PRO A 167 2.86 -16.91 -5.24
N ILE A 168 4.13 -16.87 -5.69
CA ILE A 168 4.65 -15.77 -6.49
C ILE A 168 4.51 -16.16 -7.97
N THR A 169 3.90 -15.28 -8.76
CA THR A 169 3.94 -15.32 -10.21
C THR A 169 4.72 -14.14 -10.75
N VAL A 170 5.42 -14.31 -11.88
CA VAL A 170 6.12 -13.21 -12.56
C VAL A 170 5.52 -13.07 -13.95
N GLU A 171 5.06 -11.89 -14.30
CA GLU A 171 4.37 -11.61 -15.54
C GLU A 171 5.00 -10.42 -16.26
N LEU A 172 5.02 -10.46 -17.59
CA LEU A 172 5.37 -9.32 -18.41
C LEU A 172 4.22 -8.31 -18.35
N LEU A 173 4.54 -7.07 -18.02
CA LEU A 173 3.59 -5.97 -17.99
C LEU A 173 2.95 -5.82 -19.39
N ARG A 174 1.61 -5.84 -19.43
CA ARG A 174 0.83 -5.70 -20.68
C ARG A 174 0.19 -4.33 -20.80
N ASP A 175 -0.29 -3.80 -19.71
CA ASP A 175 -0.91 -2.46 -19.63
C ASP A 175 0.09 -1.47 -19.01
N PRO A 176 0.67 -0.57 -19.81
CA PRO A 176 1.60 0.42 -19.31
C PRO A 176 0.93 1.48 -18.39
N ALA A 177 -0.42 1.49 -18.34
CA ALA A 177 -1.20 2.33 -17.42
C ALA A 177 -1.44 1.66 -16.05
N ASP A 178 -0.93 0.45 -15.84
CA ASP A 178 -1.09 -0.24 -14.56
C ASP A 178 -0.49 0.60 -13.41
N TRP A 179 -1.34 1.03 -12.50
CA TRP A 179 -0.96 1.86 -11.35
C TRP A 179 0.03 1.15 -10.42
N GLN A 180 0.05 -0.19 -10.40
CA GLN A 180 0.98 -0.96 -9.59
C GLN A 180 2.42 -0.81 -10.07
N LEU A 181 2.65 -0.62 -11.39
CA LEU A 181 3.97 -0.25 -11.90
C LEU A 181 4.42 1.08 -11.30
N ARG A 182 3.60 2.14 -11.43
CA ARG A 182 3.94 3.46 -10.88
C ARG A 182 4.24 3.40 -9.37
N LYS A 183 3.46 2.60 -8.63
CA LYS A 183 3.68 2.38 -7.19
C LYS A 183 5.05 1.75 -6.92
N LEU A 184 5.43 0.71 -7.66
CA LEU A 184 6.72 0.04 -7.47
C LEU A 184 7.90 0.92 -7.89
N GLU A 185 7.76 1.64 -9.00
CA GLU A 185 8.75 2.63 -9.46
C GLU A 185 8.96 3.72 -8.42
N ASN A 186 7.88 4.32 -7.89
CA ASN A 186 7.97 5.31 -6.84
C ASN A 186 8.59 4.74 -5.55
N GLY A 187 8.31 3.48 -5.22
CA GLY A 187 8.95 2.79 -4.10
C GLY A 187 10.47 2.64 -4.30
N TYR A 188 10.90 2.30 -5.51
CA TYR A 188 12.31 2.22 -5.89
C TYR A 188 12.99 3.59 -5.83
N LEU A 189 12.41 4.60 -6.49
CA LEU A 189 12.93 5.97 -6.53
C LEU A 189 13.08 6.56 -5.12
N ALA A 190 12.08 6.38 -4.26
CA ALA A 190 12.13 6.82 -2.87
C ALA A 190 13.27 6.16 -2.09
N GLU A 191 13.57 4.88 -2.36
CA GLU A 191 14.64 4.15 -1.67
C GLU A 191 16.02 4.62 -2.06
N ILE A 192 16.24 4.97 -3.34
CA ILE A 192 17.52 5.49 -3.83
C ILE A 192 17.66 7.02 -3.65
N GLY A 193 16.62 7.68 -3.09
CA GLY A 193 16.63 9.12 -2.83
C GLY A 193 16.38 10.00 -4.05
N GLU A 194 15.80 9.45 -5.10
CA GLU A 194 15.42 10.17 -6.31
C GLU A 194 13.99 10.72 -6.23
N PRO A 195 13.68 11.80 -6.98
CA PRO A 195 12.33 12.34 -7.06
C PRO A 195 11.31 11.33 -7.60
N LEU A 196 10.12 11.31 -7.02
CA LEU A 196 9.04 10.45 -7.49
C LEU A 196 8.58 10.83 -8.90
N LEU A 197 7.96 9.89 -9.60
CA LEU A 197 7.41 10.12 -10.94
C LEU A 197 6.33 11.19 -10.90
N THR A 198 6.53 12.25 -11.67
CA THR A 198 5.50 13.25 -11.98
C THR A 198 4.52 12.69 -13.02
N GLU A 199 3.40 13.39 -13.26
CA GLU A 199 2.49 13.02 -14.35
C GLU A 199 3.21 13.01 -15.71
N GLU A 200 4.06 14.01 -15.98
CA GLU A 200 4.83 14.09 -17.21
C GLU A 200 5.82 12.92 -17.36
N SER A 201 6.55 12.57 -16.30
CA SER A 201 7.50 11.44 -16.36
C SER A 201 6.77 10.10 -16.44
N THR A 202 5.59 9.97 -15.82
CA THR A 202 4.72 8.81 -15.94
C THR A 202 4.25 8.60 -17.38
N GLU A 203 3.81 9.67 -18.07
CA GLU A 203 3.41 9.59 -19.48
C GLU A 203 4.58 9.24 -20.40
N ARG A 204 5.79 9.76 -20.13
CA ARG A 204 7.00 9.38 -20.88
C ARG A 204 7.38 7.91 -20.69
N LEU A 205 7.27 7.42 -19.44
CA LEU A 205 7.51 6.00 -19.14
C LEU A 205 6.50 5.10 -19.87
N ARG A 206 5.21 5.47 -19.82
CA ARG A 206 4.14 4.76 -20.53
C ARG A 206 4.43 4.68 -22.03
N ALA A 207 4.77 5.79 -22.65
CA ALA A 207 5.11 5.83 -24.08
C ALA A 207 6.33 4.96 -24.41
N ALA A 208 7.36 4.92 -23.56
CA ALA A 208 8.53 4.08 -23.74
C ALA A 208 8.19 2.58 -23.67
N VAL A 209 7.30 2.18 -22.76
CA VAL A 209 6.79 0.80 -22.65
C VAL A 209 5.98 0.43 -23.89
N GLU A 210 5.05 1.27 -24.32
CA GLU A 210 4.22 1.07 -25.53
C GLU A 210 5.07 0.92 -26.80
N GLN A 211 6.12 1.70 -26.94
CA GLN A 211 7.07 1.64 -28.05
C GLN A 211 8.03 0.44 -27.93
N GLY A 212 8.03 -0.24 -26.79
CA GLY A 212 8.91 -1.39 -26.54
C GLY A 212 10.37 -1.02 -26.31
N HIS A 213 10.67 0.23 -25.97
CA HIS A 213 12.01 0.67 -25.59
C HIS A 213 12.46 0.04 -24.26
N ILE A 214 11.52 -0.14 -23.35
CA ILE A 214 11.72 -0.78 -22.06
C ILE A 214 10.56 -1.75 -21.78
N ARG A 215 10.84 -2.84 -21.08
CA ARG A 215 9.86 -3.84 -20.67
C ARG A 215 9.94 -4.07 -19.18
N PHE A 216 8.79 -4.20 -18.55
CA PHE A 216 8.71 -4.50 -17.13
C PHE A 216 8.20 -5.93 -16.89
N LEU A 217 8.83 -6.60 -15.94
CA LEU A 217 8.35 -7.83 -15.36
C LEU A 217 7.91 -7.52 -13.93
N LEU A 218 6.66 -7.84 -13.60
CA LEU A 218 6.10 -7.66 -12.28
C LEU A 218 5.95 -9.00 -11.57
N ALA A 219 6.38 -9.05 -10.31
CA ALA A 219 6.16 -10.20 -9.44
C ALA A 219 4.90 -9.96 -8.61
N TYR A 220 3.93 -10.84 -8.73
CA TYR A 220 2.67 -10.78 -8.01
C TYR A 220 2.61 -11.79 -6.89
N ARG A 221 1.96 -11.40 -5.79
CA ARG A 221 1.50 -12.28 -4.74
C ARG A 221 0.00 -12.09 -4.56
N GLY A 222 -0.80 -13.03 -5.08
CA GLY A 222 -2.22 -12.78 -5.32
C GLY A 222 -2.41 -11.70 -6.39
N CYS A 223 -3.22 -10.69 -6.12
CA CYS A 223 -3.45 -9.56 -7.02
C CYS A 223 -2.48 -8.37 -6.79
N ARG A 224 -1.61 -8.42 -5.77
CA ARG A 224 -0.66 -7.35 -5.45
C ARG A 224 0.67 -7.57 -6.14
N ALA A 225 1.11 -6.61 -6.94
CA ALA A 225 2.48 -6.52 -7.40
C ALA A 225 3.40 -6.15 -6.22
N VAL A 226 4.35 -7.03 -5.93
CA VAL A 226 5.25 -6.94 -4.77
C VAL A 226 6.71 -6.71 -5.15
N GLY A 227 6.99 -6.68 -6.45
CA GLY A 227 8.32 -6.35 -6.99
C GLY A 227 8.29 -6.26 -8.50
N MET A 228 9.31 -5.67 -9.05
CA MET A 228 9.48 -5.44 -10.48
C MET A 228 10.94 -5.53 -10.90
N CYS A 229 11.17 -5.75 -12.19
CA CYS A 229 12.41 -5.38 -12.85
C CYS A 229 12.13 -4.84 -14.24
N SER A 230 13.01 -3.95 -14.70
CA SER A 230 12.97 -3.37 -16.03
C SER A 230 14.10 -3.92 -16.92
N VAL A 231 13.81 -4.08 -18.22
CA VAL A 231 14.74 -4.56 -19.23
C VAL A 231 14.69 -3.63 -20.44
N ALA A 232 15.78 -2.93 -20.69
CA ALA A 232 15.98 -2.06 -21.86
C ALA A 232 16.80 -2.81 -22.92
N GLU A 233 16.30 -2.89 -24.16
CA GLU A 233 16.99 -3.54 -25.28
C GLU A 233 17.75 -2.52 -26.10
N ASN A 234 18.98 -2.85 -26.47
CA ASN A 234 19.86 -2.06 -27.30
C ASN A 234 20.51 -2.92 -28.41
N PHE A 235 21.11 -2.27 -29.39
CA PHE A 235 21.91 -2.95 -30.41
C PHE A 235 23.42 -2.73 -30.13
N SER A 236 24.17 -3.81 -29.99
CA SER A 236 25.62 -3.75 -29.83
C SER A 236 26.31 -3.86 -31.18
N THR A 237 27.12 -2.87 -31.54
CA THR A 237 27.96 -2.90 -32.73
C THR A 237 29.11 -3.90 -32.60
N PHE A 238 29.49 -4.27 -31.36
CA PHE A 238 30.57 -5.24 -31.10
C PHE A 238 30.16 -6.67 -31.49
N CYS A 239 28.95 -7.11 -31.08
CA CYS A 239 28.43 -8.43 -31.46
C CYS A 239 27.48 -8.37 -32.65
N CYS A 240 27.22 -7.18 -33.23
CA CYS A 240 26.27 -6.96 -34.31
C CYS A 240 24.89 -7.59 -34.03
N GLY A 241 24.41 -7.44 -32.80
CA GLY A 241 23.16 -8.07 -32.37
C GLY A 241 22.51 -7.38 -31.17
N PRO A 242 21.31 -7.82 -30.79
CA PRO A 242 20.59 -7.27 -29.66
C PRO A 242 21.28 -7.65 -28.34
N VAL A 243 21.38 -6.65 -27.46
CA VAL A 243 21.81 -6.78 -26.06
C VAL A 243 20.80 -6.08 -25.17
N ALA A 244 20.77 -6.41 -23.88
CA ALA A 244 19.87 -5.78 -22.95
C ALA A 244 20.55 -5.38 -21.65
N VAL A 245 19.98 -4.38 -20.99
CA VAL A 245 20.33 -3.97 -19.63
C VAL A 245 19.14 -4.20 -18.75
N LEU A 246 19.34 -4.86 -17.62
CA LEU A 246 18.41 -4.82 -16.49
C LEU A 246 18.73 -3.56 -15.71
N GLU A 247 17.86 -2.56 -15.80
CA GLU A 247 18.10 -1.23 -15.21
C GLU A 247 17.66 -1.18 -13.76
N ASP A 248 16.38 -1.57 -13.50
CA ASP A 248 15.79 -1.50 -12.17
C ASP A 248 15.42 -2.88 -11.66
N LEU A 249 15.61 -3.08 -10.37
CA LEU A 249 15.18 -4.29 -9.67
C LEU A 249 14.73 -3.90 -8.27
N TYR A 250 13.42 -3.95 -8.04
CA TYR A 250 12.84 -3.57 -6.76
C TYR A 250 11.90 -4.65 -6.21
N VAL A 251 11.93 -4.82 -4.88
CA VAL A 251 10.99 -5.66 -4.13
C VAL A 251 10.54 -4.87 -2.91
N GLU A 252 9.23 -4.79 -2.71
CA GLU A 252 8.66 -4.14 -1.51
C GLU A 252 9.31 -4.69 -0.23
N PRO A 253 9.70 -3.82 0.73
CA PRO A 253 10.49 -4.21 1.90
C PRO A 253 9.97 -5.42 2.66
N VAL A 254 8.63 -5.52 2.82
CA VAL A 254 7.97 -6.62 3.55
C VAL A 254 8.16 -7.98 2.88
N PHE A 255 8.41 -8.00 1.57
CA PHE A 255 8.55 -9.25 0.77
C PHE A 255 9.99 -9.60 0.42
N ARG A 256 10.98 -8.83 0.88
CA ARG A 256 12.41 -9.12 0.65
C ARG A 256 12.85 -10.40 1.32
N ARG A 257 14.00 -10.95 0.84
CA ARG A 257 14.62 -12.20 1.34
C ARG A 257 13.74 -13.45 1.15
N GLN A 258 12.76 -13.40 0.25
CA GLN A 258 11.86 -14.51 -0.10
C GLN A 258 12.11 -15.05 -1.51
N GLY A 259 13.22 -14.68 -2.14
CA GLY A 259 13.63 -15.16 -3.47
C GLY A 259 12.94 -14.46 -4.65
N ILE A 260 12.16 -13.39 -4.42
CA ILE A 260 11.41 -12.68 -5.48
C ILE A 260 12.36 -12.05 -6.49
N ALA A 261 13.39 -11.34 -6.04
CA ALA A 261 14.38 -10.74 -6.95
C ALA A 261 15.04 -11.80 -7.86
N ARG A 262 15.34 -12.99 -7.31
CA ARG A 262 15.87 -14.11 -8.12
C ARG A 262 14.86 -14.57 -9.17
N GLN A 263 13.58 -14.66 -8.85
CA GLN A 263 12.55 -15.05 -9.82
C GLN A 263 12.42 -14.00 -10.93
N LEU A 264 12.40 -12.71 -10.57
CA LEU A 264 12.40 -11.59 -11.54
C LEU A 264 13.60 -11.67 -12.48
N THR A 265 14.81 -11.83 -11.94
CA THR A 265 16.04 -11.95 -12.75
C THR A 265 16.02 -13.17 -13.68
N HIS A 266 15.55 -14.33 -13.20
CA HIS A 266 15.40 -15.51 -14.05
C HIS A 266 14.36 -15.30 -15.17
N SER A 267 13.26 -14.62 -14.88
CA SER A 267 12.25 -14.29 -15.88
C SER A 267 12.76 -13.28 -16.91
N ALA A 268 13.55 -12.29 -16.48
CA ALA A 268 14.23 -11.37 -17.39
C ALA A 268 15.23 -12.11 -18.32
N GLN A 269 16.00 -13.05 -17.79
CA GLN A 269 16.88 -13.88 -18.61
C GLN A 269 16.11 -14.77 -19.61
N ALA A 270 14.96 -15.33 -19.21
CA ALA A 270 14.11 -16.10 -20.10
C ALA A 270 13.54 -15.23 -21.22
N LEU A 271 13.02 -14.05 -20.90
CA LEU A 271 12.53 -13.05 -21.85
C LEU A 271 13.63 -12.69 -22.88
N CYS A 272 14.84 -12.42 -22.42
CA CYS A 272 15.98 -12.10 -23.29
C CYS A 272 16.30 -13.25 -24.25
N ARG A 273 16.29 -14.52 -23.77
CA ARG A 273 16.55 -15.69 -24.64
C ARG A 273 15.47 -15.87 -25.72
N GLU A 274 14.19 -15.71 -25.34
CA GLU A 274 13.06 -15.79 -26.28
C GLU A 274 13.14 -14.73 -27.37
N ARG A 275 13.72 -13.57 -27.06
CA ARG A 275 13.88 -12.45 -27.97
C ARG A 275 15.21 -12.47 -28.75
N GLY A 276 16.05 -13.49 -28.55
CA GLY A 276 17.34 -13.59 -29.20
C GLY A 276 18.38 -12.57 -28.74
N VAL A 277 18.22 -12.04 -27.52
CA VAL A 277 19.20 -11.10 -26.92
C VAL A 277 20.48 -11.86 -26.54
N GLY A 278 21.62 -11.41 -27.04
CA GLY A 278 22.90 -12.09 -26.87
C GLY A 278 23.54 -11.94 -25.50
N SER A 279 23.25 -10.85 -24.79
CA SER A 279 23.71 -10.62 -23.41
C SER A 279 22.74 -9.74 -22.62
N LEU A 280 22.59 -10.05 -21.34
CA LEU A 280 21.89 -9.23 -20.35
C LEU A 280 22.92 -8.74 -19.33
N THR A 281 23.07 -7.44 -19.22
CA THR A 281 23.99 -6.78 -18.27
C THR A 281 23.19 -6.16 -17.13
N VAL A 282 23.75 -6.14 -15.93
CA VAL A 282 23.22 -5.43 -14.76
C VAL A 282 24.27 -4.41 -14.32
N CYS A 283 23.87 -3.19 -14.15
CA CYS A 283 24.71 -2.15 -13.55
C CYS A 283 24.39 -2.06 -12.05
N CYS A 284 25.38 -2.36 -11.20
CA CYS A 284 25.25 -2.21 -9.75
C CYS A 284 26.11 -1.04 -9.28
N ALA A 285 25.59 -0.21 -8.40
CA ALA A 285 26.39 0.79 -7.73
C ALA A 285 27.34 0.13 -6.69
N PRO A 286 28.52 0.70 -6.40
CA PRO A 286 29.45 0.12 -5.42
C PRO A 286 28.87 -0.06 -4.02
N CYS A 287 27.78 0.64 -3.68
CA CYS A 287 27.07 0.53 -2.42
C CYS A 287 26.08 -0.66 -2.37
N ASP A 288 25.85 -1.34 -3.50
CA ASP A 288 24.91 -2.50 -3.58
C ASP A 288 25.59 -3.83 -3.26
N GLU A 289 26.86 -3.82 -2.85
CA GLU A 289 27.66 -5.02 -2.50
C GLU A 289 27.39 -5.56 -1.09
N ALA A 290 26.19 -5.41 -0.51
CA ALA A 290 25.88 -5.88 0.85
C ALA A 290 24.94 -7.09 0.90
#